data_7c1df7a9b260075954a2caf72becb6fc
#
_entry.id   7c1df7a9b260075954a2caf72becb6fc
#
_cell.length_a   1.000
_cell.length_b   1.000
_cell.length_c   1.000
_cell.angle_alpha   90.00
_cell.angle_beta   90.00
_cell.angle_gamma   90.00
#
_symmetry.space_group_name_H-M   'P 1'
#
loop_
_entity.id
_entity.type
_entity.pdbx_description
1 polymer ?
#
loop_
_entity_poly.entity_id
_entity_poly.type
_entity_poly.pdbx_seq_one_letter_code
_entity_poly.pdbx_strand_id
1 'polypeptide(L)'
;MKLITSCLFVCILFFCACSKSLKDNGKVNIRIENATGIILEDAKVGNAGYGNVAGGTTTGYTVITTPVYAGYCSFKLNNQDVFAGYGVCGTPPPPSFGPGYYTFKVEPDQGYYTVKVTQD
;
A
#
# COMPACT_ATOMS: atom_id res chain seq x y z
N MET A 1 -24.57 7.57 57.39
CA MET A 1 -24.49 7.91 55.98
C MET A 1 -23.15 7.45 55.45
N LYS A 2 -23.17 6.39 54.73
CA LYS A 2 -21.95 5.95 54.09
C LYS A 2 -21.88 6.64 52.72
N LEU A 3 -21.00 7.57 52.62
CA LEU A 3 -20.57 8.09 51.33
C LEU A 3 -19.98 6.91 50.55
N ILE A 4 -20.77 6.38 49.65
CA ILE A 4 -20.25 5.53 48.63
C ILE A 4 -19.45 6.46 47.72
N THR A 5 -18.19 6.62 48.08
CA THR A 5 -17.22 7.15 47.12
C THR A 5 -17.15 6.11 46.02
N SER A 6 -18.05 6.25 45.08
CA SER A 6 -17.92 5.58 43.82
C SER A 6 -16.63 6.11 43.24
N CYS A 7 -15.56 5.38 43.50
CA CYS A 7 -14.38 5.44 42.67
C CYS A 7 -14.83 5.07 41.26
N LEU A 8 -15.29 6.07 40.57
CA LEU A 8 -15.37 6.03 39.16
C LEU A 8 -13.92 5.92 38.69
N PHE A 9 -13.43 4.69 38.74
CA PHE A 9 -12.20 4.34 38.11
C PHE A 9 -12.47 4.51 36.60
N VAL A 10 -12.33 5.75 36.16
CA VAL A 10 -12.23 6.04 34.74
C VAL A 10 -10.98 5.30 34.30
N CYS A 11 -11.18 4.07 33.87
CA CYS A 11 -10.23 3.40 32.99
C CYS A 11 -10.11 4.29 31.78
N ILE A 12 -9.26 5.28 31.89
CA ILE A 12 -8.68 5.90 30.71
C ILE A 12 -7.90 4.77 30.08
N LEU A 13 -8.59 4.06 29.19
CA LEU A 13 -7.95 3.22 28.21
C LEU A 13 -7.07 4.17 27.40
N PHE A 14 -5.85 4.32 27.88
CA PHE A 14 -4.80 4.78 27.03
C PHE A 14 -4.73 3.74 25.91
N PHE A 15 -5.48 4.00 24.85
CA PHE A 15 -5.11 3.45 23.57
C PHE A 15 -3.73 4.04 23.27
N CYS A 16 -2.71 3.38 23.78
CA CYS A 16 -1.42 3.48 23.16
C CYS A 16 -1.62 3.01 21.73
N ALA A 17 -1.99 3.94 20.87
CA ALA A 17 -1.76 3.77 19.45
C ALA A 17 -0.25 3.64 19.32
N CYS A 18 0.23 2.40 19.45
CA CYS A 18 1.56 2.05 19.00
C CYS A 18 1.55 2.26 17.49
N SER A 19 1.77 3.49 17.07
CA SER A 19 2.30 3.72 15.75
C SER A 19 3.66 3.06 15.77
N LYS A 20 3.74 1.82 15.26
CA LYS A 20 5.01 1.19 14.99
C LYS A 20 5.69 2.08 13.97
N SER A 21 6.65 2.88 14.42
CA SER A 21 7.51 3.61 13.50
C SER A 21 8.18 2.57 12.61
N LEU A 22 7.97 2.69 11.31
CA LEU A 22 8.58 1.83 10.33
C LEU A 22 10.10 2.05 10.42
N LYS A 23 10.83 0.99 10.74
CA LYS A 23 12.28 1.07 10.84
C LYS A 23 12.86 1.12 9.43
N ASP A 24 13.65 2.14 9.15
CA ASP A 24 14.47 2.19 7.96
C ASP A 24 15.44 0.99 7.95
N ASN A 25 15.26 0.12 6.95
CA ASN A 25 16.10 -1.06 6.74
C ASN A 25 17.09 -0.87 5.58
N GLY A 26 17.21 0.34 5.05
CA GLY A 26 18.06 0.64 3.91
C GLY A 26 17.56 0.07 2.58
N LYS A 27 16.32 -0.39 2.53
CA LYS A 27 15.71 -1.05 1.38
C LYS A 27 14.44 -0.35 0.94
N VAL A 28 14.03 -0.60 -0.29
CA VAL A 28 12.73 -0.15 -0.81
C VAL A 28 11.69 -1.19 -0.42
N ASN A 29 10.71 -0.78 0.37
CA ASN A 29 9.62 -1.62 0.83
C ASN A 29 8.31 -1.07 0.25
N ILE A 30 7.57 -1.91 -0.44
CA ILE A 30 6.32 -1.50 -1.10
C ILE A 30 5.20 -2.42 -0.65
N ARG A 31 4.04 -1.83 -0.38
CA ARG A 31 2.78 -2.55 -0.23
C ARG A 31 1.77 -2.05 -1.25
N ILE A 32 0.79 -2.88 -1.55
CA ILE A 32 -0.31 -2.55 -2.45
C ILE A 32 -1.57 -2.30 -1.63
N GLU A 33 -2.22 -1.17 -1.86
CA GLU A 33 -3.57 -0.89 -1.41
C GLU A 33 -4.50 -1.01 -2.62
N ASN A 34 -5.44 -1.95 -2.56
CA ASN A 34 -6.44 -2.10 -3.62
C ASN A 34 -7.67 -1.25 -3.31
N ALA A 35 -7.73 -0.06 -3.87
CA ALA A 35 -8.88 0.84 -3.75
C ALA A 35 -9.90 0.65 -4.88
N THR A 36 -9.88 -0.50 -5.53
CA THR A 36 -10.86 -0.90 -6.54
C THR A 36 -11.92 -1.82 -5.93
N GLY A 37 -13.03 -2.00 -6.62
CA GLY A 37 -14.05 -2.96 -6.23
C GLY A 37 -13.81 -4.39 -6.72
N ILE A 38 -12.63 -4.68 -7.28
CA ILE A 38 -12.29 -5.96 -7.89
C ILE A 38 -11.07 -6.59 -7.23
N ILE A 39 -10.89 -7.90 -7.43
CA ILE A 39 -9.68 -8.59 -7.00
C ILE A 39 -8.57 -8.32 -8.02
N LEU A 40 -7.41 -7.90 -7.54
CA LEU A 40 -6.20 -7.84 -8.34
C LEU A 40 -5.52 -9.21 -8.28
N GLU A 41 -5.62 -9.97 -9.36
CA GLU A 41 -5.04 -11.30 -9.42
C GLU A 41 -3.56 -11.24 -9.77
N ASP A 42 -2.74 -12.03 -9.07
CA ASP A 42 -1.30 -12.13 -9.31
C ASP A 42 -0.61 -10.75 -9.40
N ALA A 43 -0.91 -9.89 -8.43
CA ALA A 43 -0.41 -8.53 -8.37
C ALA A 43 1.11 -8.51 -8.17
N LYS A 44 1.79 -7.67 -8.91
CA LYS A 44 3.26 -7.53 -8.87
C LYS A 44 3.70 -6.07 -8.92
N VAL A 45 4.77 -5.81 -8.22
CA VAL A 45 5.52 -4.56 -8.34
C VAL A 45 6.99 -4.92 -8.54
N GLY A 46 7.55 -4.56 -9.68
CA GLY A 46 8.90 -5.00 -10.04
C GLY A 46 9.02 -6.53 -10.04
N ASN A 47 9.95 -7.06 -9.26
CA ASN A 47 10.16 -8.50 -9.11
C ASN A 47 9.38 -9.11 -7.93
N ALA A 48 8.63 -8.32 -7.19
CA ALA A 48 7.88 -8.80 -6.03
C ALA A 48 6.45 -9.20 -6.40
N GLY A 49 6.05 -10.40 -6.00
CA GLY A 49 4.69 -10.90 -6.13
C GLY A 49 3.91 -10.70 -4.82
N TYR A 50 2.67 -10.27 -4.95
CA TYR A 50 1.76 -10.06 -3.81
C TYR A 50 0.59 -11.05 -3.82
N GLY A 51 0.49 -11.88 -4.86
CA GLY A 51 -0.63 -12.77 -5.04
C GLY A 51 -1.93 -12.03 -5.34
N ASN A 52 -3.05 -12.58 -4.91
CA ASN A 52 -4.35 -11.97 -5.09
C ASN A 52 -4.63 -10.95 -4.00
N VAL A 53 -4.98 -9.74 -4.40
CA VAL A 53 -5.30 -8.65 -3.47
C VAL A 53 -6.79 -8.33 -3.59
N ALA A 54 -7.55 -8.65 -2.56
CA ALA A 54 -8.99 -8.39 -2.55
C ALA A 54 -9.29 -6.89 -2.55
N GLY A 55 -10.42 -6.51 -3.13
CA GLY A 55 -10.88 -5.12 -3.15
C GLY A 55 -11.02 -4.55 -1.73
N GLY A 56 -10.55 -3.34 -1.54
CA GLY A 56 -10.58 -2.65 -0.25
C GLY A 56 -9.54 -3.12 0.77
N THR A 57 -8.58 -3.96 0.38
CA THR A 57 -7.53 -4.47 1.27
C THR A 57 -6.16 -3.90 0.95
N THR A 58 -5.28 -3.95 1.93
CA THR A 58 -3.88 -3.54 1.81
C THR A 58 -2.98 -4.71 2.19
N THR A 59 -1.97 -4.96 1.37
CA THR A 59 -1.00 -6.04 1.62
C THR A 59 0.02 -5.65 2.69
N GLY A 60 0.83 -6.62 3.11
CA GLY A 60 2.07 -6.33 3.82
C GLY A 60 3.13 -5.72 2.90
N TYR A 61 4.18 -5.17 3.50
CA TYR A 61 5.33 -4.67 2.75
C TYR A 61 6.18 -5.81 2.24
N THR A 62 6.66 -5.66 1.02
CA THR A 62 7.64 -6.55 0.41
C THR A 62 8.86 -5.74 -0.02
N VAL A 63 10.04 -6.29 0.22
CA VAL A 63 11.30 -5.67 -0.22
C VAL A 63 11.44 -5.83 -1.72
N ILE A 64 11.67 -4.72 -2.40
CA ILE A 64 11.90 -4.69 -3.84
C ILE A 64 13.40 -4.54 -4.08
N THR A 65 13.98 -5.45 -4.84
CA THR A 65 15.42 -5.48 -5.13
C THR A 65 15.77 -4.97 -6.52
N THR A 66 14.77 -4.90 -7.42
CA THR A 66 14.95 -4.31 -8.74
C THR A 66 14.60 -2.82 -8.73
N PRO A 67 15.19 -1.99 -9.60
CA PRO A 67 14.75 -0.62 -9.75
C PRO A 67 13.25 -0.57 -10.06
N VAL A 68 12.48 0.12 -9.24
CA VAL A 68 11.06 0.34 -9.45
C VAL A 68 10.89 1.79 -9.88
N TYR A 69 10.38 1.95 -11.07
CA TYR A 69 9.96 3.26 -11.54
C TYR A 69 8.61 3.60 -10.95
N ALA A 70 8.44 4.86 -10.59
CA ALA A 70 7.29 5.33 -9.84
C ALA A 70 5.96 4.90 -10.46
N GLY A 71 5.16 4.22 -9.67
CA GLY A 71 3.76 3.99 -10.00
C GLY A 71 3.45 2.83 -10.93
N TYR A 72 4.35 1.86 -11.11
CA TYR A 72 4.07 0.68 -11.91
C TYR A 72 3.64 -0.51 -11.05
N CYS A 73 2.42 -0.98 -11.27
CA CYS A 73 1.90 -2.22 -10.71
C CYS A 73 1.25 -3.03 -11.84
N SER A 74 1.47 -4.32 -11.88
CA SER A 74 0.81 -5.22 -12.82
C SER A 74 -0.06 -6.22 -12.07
N PHE A 75 -1.17 -6.62 -12.68
CA PHE A 75 -2.06 -7.65 -12.18
C PHE A 75 -2.83 -8.28 -13.33
N LYS A 76 -3.53 -9.36 -13.04
CA LYS A 76 -4.43 -9.99 -14.00
C LYS A 76 -5.87 -9.68 -13.67
N LEU A 77 -6.66 -9.45 -14.69
CA LEU A 77 -8.09 -9.30 -14.63
C LEU A 77 -8.71 -10.21 -15.70
N ASN A 78 -9.48 -11.22 -15.30
CA ASN A 78 -10.03 -12.22 -16.22
C ASN A 78 -8.94 -12.86 -17.13
N ASN A 79 -7.81 -13.24 -16.52
CA ASN A 79 -6.63 -13.80 -17.22
C ASN A 79 -5.95 -12.86 -18.21
N GLN A 80 -6.30 -11.59 -18.25
CA GLN A 80 -5.62 -10.58 -19.05
C GLN A 80 -4.67 -9.76 -18.21
N ASP A 81 -3.47 -9.53 -18.71
CA ASP A 81 -2.52 -8.66 -18.03
C ASP A 81 -2.96 -7.21 -18.10
N VAL A 82 -3.01 -6.58 -16.94
CA VAL A 82 -3.32 -5.17 -16.80
C VAL A 82 -2.14 -4.47 -16.15
N PHE A 83 -1.75 -3.36 -16.73
CA PHE A 83 -0.72 -2.49 -16.17
C PHE A 83 -1.41 -1.25 -15.61
N ALA A 84 -1.27 -1.05 -14.31
CA ALA A 84 -1.66 0.18 -13.66
C ALA A 84 -0.43 1.03 -13.44
N GLY A 85 -0.48 2.28 -13.82
CA GLY A 85 0.66 3.16 -13.60
C GLY A 85 0.63 4.42 -14.42
N TYR A 86 1.58 5.27 -14.13
CA TYR A 86 1.79 6.51 -14.83
C TYR A 86 2.59 6.24 -16.09
N GLY A 87 1.89 6.13 -17.21
CA GLY A 87 2.53 5.92 -18.52
C GLY A 87 2.13 7.04 -19.47
N VAL A 88 2.96 8.06 -19.61
CA VAL A 88 2.84 9.02 -20.69
C VAL A 88 3.95 8.71 -21.69
N CYS A 89 3.58 8.31 -22.89
CA CYS A 89 4.54 8.12 -23.98
C CYS A 89 5.31 9.42 -24.22
N GLY A 90 6.64 9.35 -24.17
CA GLY A 90 7.50 10.50 -24.49
C GLY A 90 8.05 11.27 -23.30
N THR A 91 7.68 10.93 -22.06
CA THR A 91 8.32 11.46 -20.86
C THR A 91 9.44 10.54 -20.39
N PRO A 92 10.59 11.08 -19.89
CA PRO A 92 11.60 10.24 -19.29
C PRO A 92 10.99 9.47 -18.10
N PRO A 93 11.43 8.22 -17.84
CA PRO A 93 10.94 7.48 -16.70
C PRO A 93 11.21 8.29 -15.42
N PRO A 94 10.24 8.35 -14.48
CA PRO A 94 10.47 9.01 -13.20
C PRO A 94 11.63 8.33 -12.47
N PRO A 95 12.34 9.05 -11.59
CA PRO A 95 13.44 8.48 -10.84
C PRO A 95 12.97 7.27 -10.02
N SER A 96 13.85 6.30 -9.88
CA SER A 96 13.62 5.15 -8.99
C SER A 96 13.47 5.62 -7.54
N PHE A 97 12.70 4.87 -6.75
CA PHE A 97 12.56 5.15 -5.32
C PHE A 97 13.85 4.87 -4.56
N GLY A 98 14.18 5.76 -3.64
CA GLY A 98 15.19 5.51 -2.64
C GLY A 98 14.68 4.56 -1.53
N PRO A 99 15.56 4.16 -0.59
CA PRO A 99 15.16 3.38 0.56
C PRO A 99 14.00 4.03 1.33
N GLY A 100 13.06 3.22 1.77
CA GLY A 100 11.90 3.68 2.51
C GLY A 100 10.72 2.75 2.36
N TYR A 101 9.58 3.20 2.85
CA TYR A 101 8.31 2.47 2.82
C TYR A 101 7.32 3.24 1.97
N TYR A 102 6.66 2.53 1.06
CA TYR A 102 5.75 3.15 0.11
C TYR A 102 4.45 2.35 0.00
N THR A 103 3.36 3.05 -0.17
CA THR A 103 2.07 2.47 -0.50
C THR A 103 1.72 2.78 -1.94
N PHE A 104 1.48 1.73 -2.72
CA PHE A 104 0.97 1.82 -4.08
C PHE A 104 -0.54 1.59 -4.03
N LYS A 105 -1.29 2.67 -4.11
CA LYS A 105 -2.75 2.64 -4.13
C LYS A 105 -3.24 2.51 -5.55
N VAL A 106 -3.84 1.37 -5.86
CA VAL A 106 -4.46 1.12 -7.16
C VAL A 106 -5.89 1.65 -7.13
N GLU A 107 -6.21 2.57 -8.01
CA GLU A 107 -7.51 3.23 -8.12
C GLU A 107 -8.07 3.09 -9.54
N PRO A 108 -9.41 2.98 -9.71
CA PRO A 108 -10.01 3.09 -11.03
C PRO A 108 -10.00 4.55 -11.49
N ASP A 109 -9.73 4.76 -12.76
CA ASP A 109 -9.78 6.08 -13.39
C ASP A 109 -10.28 5.97 -14.84
N GLN A 110 -11.53 6.35 -15.09
CA GLN A 110 -12.16 6.45 -16.42
C GLN A 110 -11.91 5.25 -17.35
N GLY A 111 -12.10 4.04 -16.84
CA GLY A 111 -11.87 2.80 -17.59
C GLY A 111 -10.43 2.27 -17.55
N TYR A 112 -9.55 2.98 -16.89
CA TYR A 112 -8.17 2.58 -16.63
C TYR A 112 -7.92 2.41 -15.14
N TYR A 113 -6.74 1.96 -14.79
CA TYR A 113 -6.28 1.89 -13.41
C TYR A 113 -5.03 2.74 -13.27
N THR A 114 -5.00 3.52 -12.21
CA THR A 114 -3.87 4.36 -11.85
C THR A 114 -3.26 3.92 -10.54
N VAL A 115 -2.01 4.24 -10.32
CA VAL A 115 -1.32 4.00 -9.06
C VAL A 115 -0.93 5.34 -8.45
N LYS A 116 -1.43 5.56 -7.24
CA LYS A 116 -1.03 6.69 -6.42
C LYS A 116 0.01 6.24 -5.41
N VAL A 117 1.17 6.83 -5.45
CA VAL A 117 2.28 6.47 -4.56
C VAL A 117 2.32 7.43 -3.38
N THR A 118 2.38 6.85 -2.19
CA THR A 118 2.59 7.61 -0.94
C THR A 118 3.80 7.02 -0.23
N GLN A 119 4.68 7.87 0.25
CA GLN A 119 5.75 7.47 1.16
C GLN A 119 5.21 7.47 2.59
N ASP A 120 5.34 6.35 3.27
CA ASP A 120 4.81 6.15 4.63
C ASP A 120 5.78 6.60 5.72
#